data_4ddb49f96877057c5e0051e0f80eb34a
#
_entry.id   4ddb49f96877057c5e0051e0f80eb34a
#
_cell.length_a   1.000
_cell.length_b   1.000
_cell.length_c   1.000
_cell.angle_alpha   90.00
_cell.angle_beta   90.00
_cell.angle_gamma   90.00
#
_symmetry.space_group_name_H-M   'P 1'
#
loop_
_entity.id
_entity.type
_entity.pdbx_description
1 polymer ?
#
loop_
_entity_poly.entity_id
_entity_poly.type
_entity_poly.pdbx_seq_one_letter_code
_entity_poly.pdbx_strand_id
1 'polypeptide(L)'
;MKIYINKPSLEQGRGGANQFLNCLKKYLNIKKLITESPADADIVLFNSHHNFQQIIDLKKKYPNKKFIHRIDGPMRMYNSMSDTRDDIVYRLNELVSDATVFQSQFSKEKNIILGMARPLLNSIILNASDPDIFFKPPN
;
A
#
# COMPACT_ATOMS: atom_id res chain seq x y z
N MET A 1 -10.97 6.24 15.05
CA MET A 1 -10.01 6.15 13.92
C MET A 1 -10.67 5.44 12.75
N LYS A 2 -10.64 6.04 11.58
CA LYS A 2 -11.16 5.50 10.33
C LYS A 2 -10.06 5.48 9.26
N ILE A 3 -10.04 4.44 8.46
CA ILE A 3 -9.04 4.21 7.41
C ILE A 3 -9.75 4.17 6.05
N TYR A 4 -9.30 4.99 5.13
CA TYR A 4 -9.66 4.92 3.73
C TYR A 4 -8.53 4.21 2.97
N ILE A 5 -8.87 3.17 2.23
CA ILE A 5 -7.91 2.48 1.35
C ILE A 5 -8.10 3.00 -0.06
N ASN A 6 -7.10 3.74 -0.55
CA ASN A 6 -7.08 4.17 -1.94
C ASN A 6 -6.68 2.99 -2.83
N LYS A 7 -7.69 2.36 -3.39
CA LYS A 7 -7.58 1.15 -4.20
C LYS A 7 -8.15 1.42 -5.58
N PRO A 8 -7.46 1.02 -6.67
CA PRO A 8 -8.10 0.99 -7.98
C PRO A 8 -9.36 0.14 -7.90
N SER A 9 -10.42 0.54 -8.60
CA SER A 9 -11.63 -0.26 -8.70
C SER A 9 -11.25 -1.62 -9.30
N LEU A 10 -11.40 -2.68 -8.52
CA LEU A 10 -11.02 -4.02 -8.91
C LEU A 10 -12.28 -4.83 -9.16
N GLU A 11 -12.60 -4.93 -10.39
CA GLU A 11 -13.27 -6.11 -10.89
C GLU A 11 -12.23 -7.25 -10.78
N GLN A 12 -12.48 -8.18 -9.86
CA GLN A 12 -11.77 -9.45 -9.67
C GLN A 12 -10.24 -9.36 -9.53
N GLY A 13 -9.79 -9.39 -8.28
CA GLY A 13 -8.39 -9.27 -7.88
C GLY A 13 -7.44 -10.32 -8.42
N ARG A 14 -6.87 -10.05 -9.58
CA ARG A 14 -5.67 -10.75 -10.03
C ARG A 14 -4.45 -10.02 -9.46
N GLY A 15 -3.56 -10.78 -8.79
CA GLY A 15 -2.31 -10.28 -8.23
C GLY A 15 -2.30 -10.17 -6.69
N GLY A 16 -1.11 -10.41 -6.12
CA GLY A 16 -0.94 -10.53 -4.66
C GLY A 16 -1.25 -9.25 -3.88
N ALA A 17 -0.91 -8.08 -4.44
CA ALA A 17 -1.23 -6.79 -3.82
C ALA A 17 -2.73 -6.56 -3.67
N ASN A 18 -3.50 -6.96 -4.68
CA ASN A 18 -4.96 -6.83 -4.67
C ASN A 18 -5.62 -7.78 -3.68
N GLN A 19 -5.14 -9.02 -3.60
CA GLN A 19 -5.62 -9.99 -2.61
C GLN A 19 -5.33 -9.51 -1.19
N PHE A 20 -4.13 -9.00 -0.94
CA PHE A 20 -3.78 -8.40 0.34
C PHE A 20 -4.72 -7.25 0.72
N LEU A 21 -4.94 -6.28 -0.18
CA LEU A 21 -5.80 -5.13 0.10
C LEU A 21 -7.27 -5.54 0.30
N ASN A 22 -7.76 -6.57 -0.41
CA ASN A 22 -9.09 -7.11 -0.20
C ASN A 22 -9.23 -7.76 1.18
N CYS A 23 -8.26 -8.59 1.56
CA CYS A 23 -8.23 -9.22 2.88
C CYS A 23 -8.14 -8.17 4.00
N LEU A 24 -7.28 -7.18 3.84
CA LEU A 24 -7.15 -6.07 4.79
C LEU A 24 -8.46 -5.28 4.92
N LYS A 25 -9.10 -4.93 3.80
CA LYS A 25 -10.39 -4.23 3.79
C LYS A 25 -11.46 -5.03 4.53
N LYS A 26 -11.58 -6.34 4.24
CA LYS A 26 -12.49 -7.25 4.93
C LYS A 26 -12.26 -7.23 6.44
N TYR A 27 -11.02 -7.38 6.88
CA TYR A 27 -10.67 -7.39 8.29
C TYR A 27 -10.94 -6.05 8.99
N LEU A 28 -10.56 -4.94 8.36
CA LEU A 28 -10.84 -3.60 8.88
C LEU A 28 -12.33 -3.30 8.96
N ASN A 29 -13.13 -3.86 8.03
CA ASN A 29 -14.59 -3.73 8.07
C ASN A 29 -15.18 -4.48 9.30
N ILE A 30 -14.73 -5.71 9.58
CA ILE A 30 -15.12 -6.45 10.79
C ILE A 30 -14.80 -5.63 12.05
N LYS A 31 -13.67 -4.94 12.07
CA LYS A 31 -13.26 -4.05 13.18
C LYS A 31 -13.94 -2.68 13.16
N LYS A 32 -14.81 -2.40 12.20
CA LYS A 32 -15.49 -1.10 12.00
C LYS A 32 -14.52 0.08 11.85
N LEU A 33 -13.33 -0.18 11.28
CA LEU A 33 -12.28 0.81 11.08
C LEU A 33 -12.22 1.37 9.66
N ILE A 34 -12.94 0.78 8.70
CA ILE A 34 -12.95 1.23 7.30
C ILE A 34 -13.95 2.37 7.06
N THR A 35 -13.62 3.22 6.10
CA THR A 35 -14.57 4.16 5.48
C THR A 35 -14.39 4.16 3.96
N GLU A 36 -15.46 4.38 3.23
CA GLU A 36 -15.44 4.52 1.75
C GLU A 36 -15.21 5.98 1.33
N SER A 37 -15.28 6.92 2.26
CA SER A 37 -15.07 8.34 2.01
C SER A 37 -13.70 8.80 2.53
N PRO A 38 -12.81 9.34 1.69
CA PRO A 38 -11.56 9.92 2.17
C PRO A 38 -11.79 11.15 3.08
N ALA A 39 -12.94 11.83 2.97
CA ALA A 39 -13.27 12.94 3.86
C ALA A 39 -13.42 12.50 5.32
N ASP A 40 -13.98 11.31 5.54
CA ASP A 40 -14.28 10.76 6.87
C ASP A 40 -13.12 9.95 7.46
N ALA A 41 -12.02 9.81 6.73
CA ALA A 41 -10.86 9.05 7.16
C ALA A 41 -9.92 9.90 8.04
N ASP A 42 -9.31 9.26 9.03
CA ASP A 42 -8.14 9.79 9.73
C ASP A 42 -6.85 9.44 8.99
N ILE A 43 -6.86 8.26 8.35
CA ILE A 43 -5.73 7.67 7.65
C ILE A 43 -6.14 7.33 6.21
N VAL A 44 -5.28 7.69 5.25
CA VAL A 44 -5.33 7.26 3.85
C VAL A 44 -4.24 6.24 3.62
N LEU A 45 -4.61 4.99 3.34
CA LEU A 45 -3.67 3.93 2.95
C LEU A 45 -3.65 3.81 1.43
N PHE A 46 -2.47 3.81 0.84
CA PHE A 46 -2.27 3.62 -0.60
C PHE A 46 -1.12 2.66 -0.89
N ASN A 47 -1.12 2.06 -2.07
CA ASN A 47 -0.20 0.97 -2.42
C ASN A 47 0.60 1.28 -3.68
N SER A 48 1.92 1.16 -3.59
CA SER A 48 2.88 1.30 -4.70
C SER A 48 2.63 2.56 -5.55
N HIS A 49 2.62 2.44 -6.88
CA HIS A 49 2.39 3.53 -7.84
C HIS A 49 0.92 3.68 -8.25
N HIS A 50 0.03 2.83 -7.74
CA HIS A 50 -1.36 2.82 -8.19
C HIS A 50 -2.09 4.13 -7.84
N ASN A 51 -2.83 4.66 -8.82
CA ASN A 51 -3.62 5.90 -8.66
C ASN A 51 -2.80 7.09 -8.12
N PHE A 52 -1.54 7.20 -8.50
CA PHE A 52 -0.61 8.20 -7.94
C PHE A 52 -1.14 9.64 -8.02
N GLN A 53 -1.78 10.00 -9.13
CA GLN A 53 -2.35 11.34 -9.28
C GLN A 53 -3.46 11.60 -8.26
N GLN A 54 -4.35 10.64 -8.07
CA GLN A 54 -5.43 10.74 -7.07
C GLN A 54 -4.87 10.88 -5.64
N ILE A 55 -3.77 10.20 -5.33
CA ILE A 55 -3.11 10.30 -4.02
C ILE A 55 -2.55 11.71 -3.80
N ILE A 56 -1.90 12.29 -4.80
CA ILE A 56 -1.40 13.66 -4.75
C ILE A 56 -2.56 14.66 -4.52
N ASP A 57 -3.66 14.48 -5.24
CA ASP A 57 -4.84 15.34 -5.11
C ASP A 57 -5.51 15.19 -3.73
N LEU A 58 -5.56 13.98 -3.20
CA LEU A 58 -6.05 13.72 -1.84
C LEU A 58 -5.15 14.39 -0.78
N LYS A 59 -3.82 14.33 -0.92
CA LYS A 59 -2.90 15.00 0.02
C LYS A 59 -3.06 16.51 -0.01
N LYS A 60 -3.24 17.10 -1.19
CA LYS A 60 -3.53 18.54 -1.33
C LYS A 60 -4.86 18.92 -0.69
N LYS A 61 -5.89 18.11 -0.91
CA LYS A 61 -7.24 18.36 -0.37
C LYS A 61 -7.33 18.15 1.14
N TYR A 62 -6.57 17.20 1.67
CA TYR A 62 -6.61 16.81 3.08
C TYR A 62 -5.20 16.78 3.70
N PRO A 63 -4.49 17.91 3.79
CA PRO A 63 -3.08 17.93 4.20
C PRO A 63 -2.83 17.43 5.62
N ASN A 64 -3.82 17.55 6.50
CA ASN A 64 -3.71 17.16 7.92
C ASN A 64 -3.99 15.67 8.18
N LYS A 65 -4.50 14.93 7.19
CA LYS A 65 -4.69 13.48 7.33
C LYS A 65 -3.36 12.75 7.22
N LYS A 66 -3.28 11.58 7.85
CA LYS A 66 -2.10 10.72 7.78
C LYS A 66 -2.15 9.85 6.53
N PHE A 67 -1.06 9.85 5.77
CA PHE A 67 -0.91 9.05 4.57
C PHE A 67 0.10 7.93 4.82
N ILE A 68 -0.35 6.68 4.69
CA ILE A 68 0.50 5.50 4.85
C ILE A 68 0.71 4.87 3.48
N HIS A 69 1.95 4.76 3.07
CA HIS A 69 2.36 4.13 1.82
C HIS A 69 2.77 2.68 2.06
N ARG A 70 2.03 1.73 1.50
CA ARG A 70 2.46 0.34 1.46
C ARG A 70 3.25 0.09 0.17
N ILE A 71 4.46 -0.46 0.32
CA ILE A 71 5.39 -0.68 -0.80
C ILE A 71 5.65 -2.16 -0.99
N ASP A 72 5.45 -2.60 -2.23
CA ASP A 72 5.77 -3.93 -2.72
C ASP A 72 7.27 -4.05 -3.07
N GLY A 73 7.72 -5.20 -3.56
CA GLY A 73 9.05 -5.34 -4.13
C GLY A 73 9.24 -4.44 -5.36
N PRO A 74 10.47 -3.95 -5.62
CA PRO A 74 10.70 -3.03 -6.72
C PRO A 74 10.50 -3.69 -8.08
N MET A 75 9.81 -3.00 -8.99
CA MET A 75 9.49 -3.48 -10.33
C MET A 75 10.74 -3.76 -11.18
N ARG A 76 11.80 -3.00 -10.95
CA ARG A 76 13.11 -3.20 -11.60
C ARG A 76 13.68 -4.60 -11.38
N MET A 77 13.40 -5.23 -10.24
CA MET A 77 13.85 -6.58 -9.93
C MET A 77 13.03 -7.68 -10.62
N TYR A 78 11.80 -7.38 -11.02
CA TYR A 78 10.88 -8.35 -11.64
C TYR A 78 10.77 -8.22 -13.15
N ASN A 79 10.97 -7.01 -13.68
CA ASN A 79 10.81 -6.73 -15.11
C ASN A 79 12.16 -6.36 -15.77
N SER A 80 12.59 -5.12 -15.60
CA SER A 80 13.78 -4.57 -16.23
C SER A 80 14.30 -3.40 -15.42
N MET A 81 15.62 -3.20 -15.42
CA MET A 81 16.24 -2.03 -14.76
C MET A 81 15.80 -0.68 -15.35
N SER A 82 15.21 -0.67 -16.53
CA SER A 82 14.60 0.52 -17.16
C SER A 82 13.15 0.79 -16.72
N ASP A 83 12.57 -0.02 -15.85
CA ASP A 83 11.20 0.20 -15.36
C ASP A 83 11.12 1.45 -14.50
N THR A 84 10.32 2.42 -14.93
CA THR A 84 10.20 3.73 -14.28
C THR A 84 9.17 3.78 -13.16
N ARG A 85 8.42 2.70 -12.93
CA ARG A 85 7.38 2.66 -11.88
C ARG A 85 7.96 2.84 -10.49
N ASP A 86 9.18 2.36 -10.25
CA ASP A 86 9.86 2.53 -8.97
C ASP A 86 10.18 4.02 -8.70
N ASP A 87 10.51 4.81 -9.72
CA ASP A 87 10.74 6.24 -9.55
C ASP A 87 9.45 6.96 -9.10
N ILE A 88 8.30 6.54 -9.64
CA ILE A 88 6.99 7.05 -9.20
C ILE A 88 6.74 6.68 -7.73
N VAL A 89 7.01 5.43 -7.35
CA VAL A 89 6.87 4.96 -5.96
C VAL A 89 7.73 5.78 -5.01
N TYR A 90 9.02 5.98 -5.36
CA TYR A 90 9.96 6.68 -4.50
C TYR A 90 9.58 8.15 -4.34
N ARG A 91 9.25 8.81 -5.46
CA ARG A 91 8.84 10.20 -5.44
C ARG A 91 7.52 10.42 -4.69
N LEU A 92 6.56 9.51 -4.86
CA LEU A 92 5.30 9.55 -4.15
C LEU A 92 5.49 9.35 -2.65
N ASN A 93 6.39 8.45 -2.25
CA ASN A 93 6.74 8.24 -0.85
C ASN A 93 7.30 9.50 -0.21
N GLU A 94 8.27 10.15 -0.84
CA GLU A 94 8.88 11.38 -0.34
C GLU A 94 7.88 12.53 -0.19
N LEU A 95 6.99 12.71 -1.19
CA LEU A 95 6.10 13.87 -1.25
C LEU A 95 4.85 13.74 -0.39
N VAL A 96 4.38 12.52 -0.16
CA VAL A 96 3.03 12.30 0.34
C VAL A 96 3.00 11.54 1.65
N SER A 97 3.87 10.52 1.84
CA SER A 97 3.69 9.61 2.96
C SER A 97 4.20 10.16 4.30
N ASP A 98 3.37 10.02 5.32
CA ASP A 98 3.76 10.25 6.70
C ASP A 98 4.42 9.00 7.32
N ALA A 99 4.11 7.80 6.79
CA ALA A 99 4.71 6.54 7.20
C ALA A 99 4.72 5.53 6.04
N THR A 100 5.67 4.58 6.10
CA THR A 100 5.85 3.55 5.08
C THR A 100 5.73 2.16 5.67
N VAL A 101 4.99 1.28 4.99
CA VAL A 101 4.90 -0.14 5.31
C VAL A 101 5.51 -0.94 4.17
N PHE A 102 6.54 -1.72 4.45
CA PHE A 102 7.12 -2.66 3.51
C PHE A 102 6.52 -4.05 3.69
N GLN A 103 6.22 -4.74 2.61
CA GLN A 103 5.66 -6.09 2.66
C GLN A 103 6.63 -7.17 3.14
N SER A 104 7.93 -6.88 3.15
CA SER A 104 8.98 -7.79 3.61
C SER A 104 10.31 -7.05 3.84
N GLN A 105 11.25 -7.70 4.51
CA GLN A 105 12.61 -7.21 4.64
C GLN A 105 13.28 -7.04 3.26
N PHE A 106 13.07 -8.00 2.36
CA PHE A 106 13.55 -7.91 0.97
C PHE A 106 13.02 -6.65 0.27
N SER A 107 11.71 -6.39 0.37
CA SER A 107 11.12 -5.19 -0.22
C SER A 107 11.79 -3.92 0.30
N LYS A 108 11.97 -3.80 1.61
CA LYS A 108 12.64 -2.65 2.22
C LYS A 108 14.06 -2.45 1.71
N GLU A 109 14.88 -3.50 1.78
CA GLU A 109 16.30 -3.42 1.41
C GLU A 109 16.50 -3.12 -0.08
N LYS A 110 15.74 -3.80 -0.94
CA LYS A 110 15.89 -3.63 -2.40
C LYS A 110 15.41 -2.27 -2.89
N ASN A 111 14.31 -1.75 -2.36
CA ASN A 111 13.88 -0.39 -2.71
C ASN A 111 14.93 0.65 -2.28
N ILE A 112 15.51 0.53 -1.08
CA ILE A 112 16.57 1.45 -0.62
C ILE A 112 17.84 1.34 -1.48
N ILE A 113 18.28 0.12 -1.80
CA ILE A 113 19.45 -0.11 -2.68
C ILE A 113 19.24 0.51 -4.07
N LEU A 114 18.01 0.45 -4.59
CA LEU A 114 17.66 1.01 -5.90
C LEU A 114 17.36 2.52 -5.89
N GLY A 115 17.63 3.21 -4.78
CA GLY A 115 17.61 4.66 -4.70
C GLY A 115 16.43 5.28 -3.94
N MET A 116 15.58 4.47 -3.29
CA MET A 116 14.56 5.01 -2.41
C MET A 116 15.19 5.68 -1.18
N ALA A 117 14.79 6.91 -0.88
CA ALA A 117 15.16 7.54 0.38
C ALA A 117 14.63 6.72 1.57
N ARG A 118 15.42 6.63 2.65
CA ARG A 118 14.98 5.90 3.85
C ARG A 118 13.83 6.64 4.53
N PRO A 119 12.62 6.05 4.62
CA PRO A 119 11.52 6.69 5.33
C PRO A 119 11.84 6.80 6.83
N LEU A 120 11.57 7.97 7.42
CA LEU A 120 11.80 8.21 8.85
C LEU A 120 10.94 7.27 9.72
N LEU A 121 9.66 7.15 9.37
CA LEU A 121 8.74 6.25 10.05
C LEU A 121 8.40 5.08 9.12
N ASN A 122 8.86 3.89 9.48
CA ASN A 122 8.60 2.71 8.67
C ASN A 122 8.44 1.44 9.50
N SER A 123 7.74 0.46 8.93
CA SER A 123 7.56 -0.87 9.51
C SER A 123 7.56 -1.93 8.42
N ILE A 124 7.79 -3.17 8.80
CA ILE A 124 7.62 -4.34 7.94
C ILE A 124 6.39 -5.09 8.43
N ILE A 125 5.40 -5.23 7.55
CA ILE A 125 4.20 -6.02 7.80
C ILE A 125 4.08 -7.04 6.68
N LEU A 126 4.29 -8.30 7.02
CA LEU A 126 4.25 -9.40 6.05
C LEU A 126 2.83 -9.58 5.51
N ASN A 127 2.75 -9.99 4.25
CA ASN A 127 1.48 -10.40 3.68
C ASN A 127 1.00 -11.68 4.36
N ALA A 128 -0.28 -11.73 4.65
CA ALA A 128 -0.96 -12.94 5.09
C ALA A 128 -1.98 -13.38 4.04
N SER A 129 -2.17 -14.68 3.91
CA SER A 129 -3.25 -15.25 3.10
C SER A 129 -4.60 -15.10 3.82
N ASP A 130 -5.67 -14.96 3.04
CA ASP A 130 -7.03 -14.96 3.58
C ASP A 130 -7.36 -16.39 4.07
N PRO A 131 -7.63 -16.60 5.36
CA PRO A 131 -7.91 -17.92 5.90
C PRO A 131 -9.22 -18.55 5.39
N ASP A 132 -10.13 -17.74 4.86
CA ASP A 132 -11.38 -18.25 4.26
C ASP A 132 -11.16 -18.80 2.84
N ILE A 133 -10.04 -18.40 2.19
CA ILE A 133 -9.66 -18.88 0.85
C ILE A 133 -8.59 -19.97 0.95
N PHE A 134 -7.62 -19.78 1.84
CA PHE A 134 -6.47 -20.67 2.04
C PHE A 134 -6.57 -21.32 3.43
N PHE A 135 -7.28 -22.40 3.52
CA PHE A 135 -7.44 -23.17 4.75
C PHE A 135 -6.78 -24.53 4.63
N LYS A 136 -6.36 -25.08 5.77
CA LYS A 136 -5.89 -26.47 5.81
C LYS A 136 -7.09 -27.38 5.56
N PRO A 137 -7.05 -28.28 4.57
CA PRO A 137 -8.12 -29.25 4.38
C PRO A 137 -8.29 -30.09 5.65
N PRO A 138 -9.51 -30.52 5.98
CA PRO A 138 -9.71 -31.46 7.07
C PRO A 138 -8.91 -32.73 6.79
N ASN A 139 -8.28 -33.29 7.86
CA ASN A 139 -7.56 -34.57 7.77
C ASN A 139 -8.52 -35.70 7.48
#